data_e71ced8eaf8822b4493a846dfd4333fe
#
_entry.id   e71ced8eaf8822b4493a846dfd4333fe
#
_cell.length_a   1.000
_cell.length_b   1.000
_cell.length_c   1.000
_cell.angle_alpha   90.00
_cell.angle_beta   90.00
_cell.angle_gamma   90.00
#
_symmetry.space_group_name_H-M   'P 1'
#
loop_
_entity.id
_entity.type
_entity.pdbx_description
1 polymer ?
#
loop_
_entity_poly.entity_id
_entity_poly.type
_entity_poly.pdbx_seq_one_letter_code
_entity_poly.pdbx_strand_id
1 'polypeptide(L)'
;VATGPMTTVQDAGRFGHADLGVGRSGAADADSYALANRLLANPPGSAVLEVTLGGLRVRARGPVTVAVTGAEAPLRVDGRGAAVNTVLHLPDGAELAMGVPDRGLRSYLGVRGGVDVPPVLGSRSTDVLAGLGPEPPVSGALLPVGPAPADLPNVDHAPAPPVGGSEEVLRVVLGPREDWFTDEAVRTLLSSAYEVTPRSDRVGARLSGPVLERARSGELPSEGMVAGSLQVPPGGEPVLFLADHPVTGGYPVVAVVCSADLPRAAQARPGTRLRFTLSAAAGTPPVRPTRNERQNR
;
A
#
# COMPACT_ATOMS: atom_id res chain seq x y z
N VAL A 1 0.59 -1.42 24.37
CA VAL A 1 1.93 -1.36 24.91
C VAL A 1 2.80 -0.36 24.14
N ALA A 2 2.96 -0.49 22.85
CA ALA A 2 3.56 0.53 21.97
C ALA A 2 3.04 0.31 20.55
N THR A 3 2.92 1.39 19.76
CA THR A 3 2.35 1.34 18.41
C THR A 3 3.37 1.54 17.28
N GLY A 4 4.64 1.81 17.65
CA GLY A 4 5.65 2.18 16.66
C GLY A 4 5.36 3.55 16.02
N PRO A 5 6.03 3.87 14.89
CA PRO A 5 5.84 5.15 14.20
C PRO A 5 4.40 5.34 13.67
N MET A 6 3.80 4.28 13.11
CA MET A 6 2.41 4.28 12.67
C MET A 6 1.85 2.85 12.67
N THR A 7 0.71 2.68 13.33
CA THR A 7 -0.10 1.47 13.26
C THR A 7 -1.54 1.86 12.97
N THR A 8 -2.17 1.21 12.00
CA THR A 8 -3.57 1.44 11.62
C THR A 8 -4.31 0.12 11.53
N VAL A 9 -5.63 0.15 11.72
CA VAL A 9 -6.49 -1.00 11.41
C VAL A 9 -6.77 -0.97 9.91
N GLN A 10 -6.57 -2.09 9.23
CA GLN A 10 -6.80 -2.19 7.78
C GLN A 10 -7.53 -3.49 7.43
N ASP A 11 -8.49 -3.38 6.51
CA ASP A 11 -9.16 -4.50 5.86
C ASP A 11 -9.01 -4.42 4.33
N ALA A 12 -9.93 -4.97 3.56
CA ALA A 12 -9.91 -4.90 2.09
C ALA A 12 -10.25 -3.50 1.53
N GLY A 13 -10.70 -2.58 2.40
CA GLY A 13 -11.12 -1.22 2.05
C GLY A 13 -12.62 -1.09 1.83
N ARG A 14 -13.09 0.17 1.65
CA ARG A 14 -14.49 0.54 1.45
C ARG A 14 -14.79 0.74 -0.03
N PHE A 15 -15.59 -0.17 -0.56
CA PHE A 15 -15.94 -0.19 -1.98
C PHE A 15 -17.29 0.52 -2.23
N GLY A 16 -17.45 1.09 -3.44
CA GLY A 16 -18.73 1.58 -3.93
C GLY A 16 -19.11 2.98 -3.45
N HIS A 17 -18.17 3.79 -2.94
CA HIS A 17 -18.45 5.12 -2.40
C HIS A 17 -17.67 6.25 -3.12
N ALA A 18 -17.07 5.96 -4.27
CA ALA A 18 -16.28 6.95 -5.01
C ALA A 18 -17.14 8.13 -5.52
N ASP A 19 -18.40 7.89 -5.85
CA ASP A 19 -19.40 8.89 -6.25
C ASP A 19 -19.73 9.88 -5.11
N LEU A 20 -19.54 9.46 -3.87
CA LEU A 20 -19.67 10.31 -2.67
C LEU A 20 -18.35 11.02 -2.31
N GLY A 21 -17.31 10.87 -3.12
CA GLY A 21 -15.98 11.42 -2.83
C GLY A 21 -15.19 10.64 -1.77
N VAL A 22 -15.60 9.42 -1.44
CA VAL A 22 -14.95 8.58 -0.42
C VAL A 22 -13.99 7.59 -1.08
N GLY A 23 -12.72 7.66 -0.68
CA GLY A 23 -11.66 6.77 -1.14
C GLY A 23 -11.84 5.34 -0.63
N ARG A 24 -11.27 4.38 -1.38
CA ARG A 24 -11.31 2.97 -0.99
C ARG A 24 -10.50 2.69 0.27
N SER A 25 -9.31 3.28 0.43
CA SER A 25 -8.35 2.93 1.48
C SER A 25 -8.05 1.41 1.52
N GLY A 26 -7.89 0.82 2.70
CA GLY A 26 -7.57 -0.60 2.86
C GLY A 26 -6.07 -0.86 3.02
N ALA A 27 -5.71 -2.13 3.19
CA ALA A 27 -4.33 -2.55 3.30
C ALA A 27 -3.51 -2.13 2.07
N ALA A 28 -2.40 -1.44 2.28
CA ALA A 28 -1.58 -0.91 1.19
C ALA A 28 -0.85 -2.03 0.42
N ASP A 29 -0.37 -3.07 1.11
CA ASP A 29 0.11 -4.32 0.53
C ASP A 29 -0.96 -5.39 0.69
N ALA A 30 -1.81 -5.52 -0.33
CA ALA A 30 -2.93 -6.44 -0.33
C ALA A 30 -2.49 -7.92 -0.26
N ASP A 31 -1.32 -8.26 -0.79
CA ASP A 31 -0.81 -9.64 -0.82
C ASP A 31 -0.41 -10.10 0.59
N SER A 32 0.37 -9.28 1.29
CA SER A 32 0.77 -9.56 2.68
C SER A 32 -0.42 -9.57 3.63
N TYR A 33 -1.37 -8.63 3.47
CA TYR A 33 -2.63 -8.62 4.19
C TYR A 33 -3.43 -9.91 3.99
N ALA A 34 -3.60 -10.32 2.73
CA ALA A 34 -4.33 -11.54 2.40
C ALA A 34 -3.64 -12.79 2.94
N LEU A 35 -2.30 -12.82 2.94
CA LEU A 35 -1.51 -13.92 3.50
C LEU A 35 -1.74 -14.07 5.01
N ALA A 36 -1.74 -12.95 5.77
CA ALA A 36 -2.02 -12.98 7.20
C ALA A 36 -3.37 -13.62 7.50
N ASN A 37 -4.41 -13.23 6.76
CA ASN A 37 -5.75 -13.79 6.95
C ASN A 37 -5.85 -15.25 6.51
N ARG A 38 -5.19 -15.66 5.42
CA ARG A 38 -5.16 -17.08 5.00
C ARG A 38 -4.47 -17.98 6.02
N LEU A 39 -3.33 -17.55 6.59
CA LEU A 39 -2.63 -18.29 7.65
C LEU A 39 -3.50 -18.52 8.89
N LEU A 40 -4.44 -17.62 9.16
CA LEU A 40 -5.32 -17.68 10.32
C LEU A 40 -6.69 -18.32 10.02
N ALA A 41 -6.90 -18.77 8.78
CA ALA A 41 -8.20 -19.20 8.27
C ALA A 41 -9.31 -18.15 8.52
N ASN A 42 -8.96 -16.87 8.50
CA ASN A 42 -9.92 -15.79 8.60
C ASN A 42 -10.69 -15.62 7.29
N PRO A 43 -11.97 -15.21 7.32
CA PRO A 43 -12.67 -14.78 6.13
C PRO A 43 -11.92 -13.68 5.38
N PRO A 44 -11.97 -13.65 4.03
CA PRO A 44 -11.51 -12.51 3.26
C PRO A 44 -12.16 -11.21 3.75
N GLY A 45 -11.37 -10.16 3.93
CA GLY A 45 -11.87 -8.88 4.45
C GLY A 45 -11.77 -8.72 5.97
N SER A 46 -11.32 -9.73 6.72
CA SER A 46 -11.05 -9.57 8.16
C SER A 46 -9.99 -8.51 8.40
N ALA A 47 -10.24 -7.61 9.37
CA ALA A 47 -9.31 -6.53 9.65
C ALA A 47 -8.07 -7.01 10.43
N VAL A 48 -6.94 -6.38 10.12
CA VAL A 48 -5.62 -6.63 10.71
C VAL A 48 -4.99 -5.31 11.16
N LEU A 49 -3.86 -5.35 11.83
CA LEU A 49 -3.03 -4.17 12.06
C LEU A 49 -1.97 -4.07 10.94
N GLU A 50 -1.95 -2.94 10.24
CA GLU A 50 -0.85 -2.55 9.36
C GLU A 50 0.14 -1.70 10.16
N VAL A 51 1.40 -2.13 10.19
CA VAL A 51 2.47 -1.54 11.02
C VAL A 51 3.57 -1.03 10.11
N THR A 52 3.77 0.28 10.09
CA THR A 52 4.83 0.93 9.30
C THR A 52 6.11 1.01 10.13
N LEU A 53 7.23 0.49 9.58
CA LEU A 53 8.57 0.47 10.19
C LEU A 53 8.65 -0.22 11.55
N GLY A 54 7.72 -1.14 11.85
CA GLY A 54 7.76 -1.94 13.08
C GLY A 54 7.54 -1.15 14.37
N GLY A 55 8.16 -1.58 15.47
CA GLY A 55 8.03 -0.94 16.78
C GLY A 55 6.74 -1.27 17.53
N LEU A 56 5.85 -2.07 16.95
CA LEU A 56 4.62 -2.51 17.62
C LEU A 56 4.93 -3.48 18.76
N ARG A 57 4.26 -3.26 19.89
CA ARG A 57 4.23 -4.22 21.02
C ARG A 57 2.80 -4.38 21.47
N VAL A 58 2.30 -5.60 21.46
CA VAL A 58 0.94 -5.94 21.92
C VAL A 58 1.01 -7.03 22.97
N ARG A 59 0.01 -7.04 23.86
CA ARG A 59 -0.14 -8.08 24.88
C ARG A 59 -1.49 -8.75 24.73
N ALA A 60 -1.48 -10.07 24.68
CA ALA A 60 -2.69 -10.87 24.64
C ALA A 60 -3.49 -10.72 25.95
N ARG A 61 -4.80 -10.55 25.83
CA ARG A 61 -5.77 -10.69 26.94
C ARG A 61 -6.68 -11.87 26.59
N GLY A 62 -6.44 -12.98 27.23
CA GLY A 62 -6.89 -14.30 26.80
C GLY A 62 -5.99 -14.91 25.71
N PRO A 63 -6.09 -16.22 25.47
CA PRO A 63 -5.31 -16.91 24.45
C PRO A 63 -5.75 -16.45 23.04
N VAL A 64 -4.81 -16.10 22.18
CA VAL A 64 -5.06 -15.69 20.79
C VAL A 64 -4.10 -16.38 19.82
N THR A 65 -4.54 -16.58 18.59
CA THR A 65 -3.69 -17.06 17.49
C THR A 65 -3.46 -15.91 16.54
N VAL A 66 -2.20 -15.65 16.19
CA VAL A 66 -1.80 -14.52 15.35
C VAL A 66 -0.83 -14.96 14.25
N ALA A 67 -0.69 -14.14 13.22
CA ALA A 67 0.36 -14.27 12.22
C ALA A 67 0.87 -12.87 11.84
N VAL A 68 2.18 -12.76 11.58
CA VAL A 68 2.79 -11.53 11.05
C VAL A 68 3.32 -11.81 9.66
N THR A 69 2.97 -10.95 8.70
CA THR A 69 3.38 -11.05 7.30
C THR A 69 3.90 -9.70 6.78
N GLY A 70 4.39 -9.64 5.54
CA GLY A 70 4.91 -8.42 4.93
C GLY A 70 6.39 -8.19 5.25
N ALA A 71 6.76 -6.96 5.60
CA ALA A 71 8.15 -6.63 5.90
C ALA A 71 8.70 -7.51 7.04
N GLU A 72 9.90 -8.08 6.82
CA GLU A 72 10.54 -9.02 7.74
C GLU A 72 11.11 -8.30 8.96
N ALA A 73 10.23 -7.97 9.90
CA ALA A 73 10.63 -7.41 11.17
C ALA A 73 11.10 -8.51 12.14
N PRO A 74 12.17 -8.27 12.93
CA PRO A 74 12.52 -9.16 14.02
C PRO A 74 11.35 -9.32 15.00
N LEU A 75 10.80 -10.54 15.14
CA LEU A 75 9.68 -10.84 16.04
C LEU A 75 10.16 -11.49 17.31
N ARG A 76 9.53 -11.16 18.43
CA ARG A 76 9.72 -11.81 19.71
C ARG A 76 8.37 -12.06 20.39
N VAL A 77 8.22 -13.25 20.97
CA VAL A 77 7.12 -13.59 21.88
C VAL A 77 7.74 -13.85 23.26
N ASP A 78 7.38 -13.06 24.26
CA ASP A 78 7.97 -13.08 25.60
C ASP A 78 9.52 -13.10 25.58
N GLY A 79 10.10 -12.26 24.71
CA GLY A 79 11.54 -12.13 24.53
C GLY A 79 12.20 -13.21 23.66
N ARG A 80 11.50 -14.30 23.31
CA ARG A 80 12.01 -15.38 22.44
C ARG A 80 11.75 -15.06 20.98
N GLY A 81 12.71 -15.35 20.10
CA GLY A 81 12.57 -15.15 18.66
C GLY A 81 11.38 -15.93 18.07
N ALA A 82 10.66 -15.29 17.19
CA ALA A 82 9.56 -15.88 16.42
C ALA A 82 9.73 -15.56 14.93
N ALA A 83 9.13 -16.35 14.04
CA ALA A 83 9.24 -16.17 12.61
C ALA A 83 8.02 -15.42 12.03
N VAL A 84 8.25 -14.59 10.99
CA VAL A 84 7.19 -14.06 10.13
C VAL A 84 6.58 -15.19 9.29
N ASN A 85 5.41 -14.95 8.71
CA ASN A 85 4.67 -15.90 7.89
C ASN A 85 4.39 -17.24 8.59
N THR A 86 4.30 -17.20 9.91
CA THR A 86 4.08 -18.37 10.78
C THR A 86 2.89 -18.12 11.70
N VAL A 87 2.10 -19.16 11.93
CA VAL A 87 1.02 -19.13 12.93
C VAL A 87 1.63 -19.20 14.33
N LEU A 88 1.32 -18.22 15.16
CA LEU A 88 1.83 -18.10 16.53
C LEU A 88 0.66 -18.18 17.51
N HIS A 89 0.79 -19.02 18.54
CA HIS A 89 -0.18 -19.15 19.62
C HIS A 89 0.33 -18.35 20.84
N LEU A 90 -0.39 -17.30 21.20
CA LEU A 90 -0.07 -16.45 22.33
C LEU A 90 -0.98 -16.81 23.50
N PRO A 91 -0.46 -17.35 24.63
CA PRO A 91 -1.24 -17.55 25.83
C PRO A 91 -1.67 -16.19 26.44
N ASP A 92 -2.59 -16.23 27.38
CA ASP A 92 -3.00 -15.03 28.13
C ASP A 92 -1.78 -14.35 28.75
N GLY A 93 -1.71 -13.03 28.62
CA GLY A 93 -0.62 -12.21 29.14
C GLY A 93 0.64 -12.16 28.26
N ALA A 94 0.79 -13.03 27.27
CA ALA A 94 1.97 -13.05 26.40
C ALA A 94 2.13 -11.74 25.63
N GLU A 95 3.37 -11.29 25.48
CA GLU A 95 3.73 -10.09 24.72
C GLU A 95 4.36 -10.46 23.37
N LEU A 96 3.79 -9.96 22.28
CA LEU A 96 4.42 -9.97 20.97
C LEU A 96 5.06 -8.61 20.71
N ALA A 97 6.34 -8.60 20.39
CA ALA A 97 7.10 -7.41 20.03
C ALA A 97 7.63 -7.54 18.60
N MET A 98 7.46 -6.49 17.82
CA MET A 98 7.92 -6.35 16.45
C MET A 98 9.02 -5.29 16.39
N GLY A 99 10.23 -5.68 15.96
CA GLY A 99 11.35 -4.77 15.75
C GLY A 99 11.18 -3.96 14.45
N VAL A 100 12.21 -3.18 14.14
CA VAL A 100 12.28 -2.46 12.85
C VAL A 100 12.73 -3.44 11.77
N PRO A 101 12.03 -3.56 10.63
CA PRO A 101 12.44 -4.44 9.55
C PRO A 101 13.69 -3.89 8.83
N ASP A 102 14.59 -4.76 8.41
CA ASP A 102 15.74 -4.39 7.60
C ASP A 102 15.35 -4.07 6.16
N ARG A 103 14.29 -4.75 5.66
CA ARG A 103 13.74 -4.60 4.30
C ARG A 103 12.23 -4.48 4.34
N GLY A 104 11.67 -3.79 3.33
CA GLY A 104 10.25 -3.50 3.28
C GLY A 104 9.85 -2.40 4.27
N LEU A 105 8.60 -2.01 4.24
CA LEU A 105 8.07 -0.87 4.99
C LEU A 105 6.94 -1.29 5.94
N ARG A 106 6.04 -2.16 5.48
CA ARG A 106 4.78 -2.49 6.16
C ARG A 106 4.71 -3.96 6.54
N SER A 107 4.46 -4.22 7.82
CA SER A 107 4.14 -5.54 8.34
C SER A 107 2.66 -5.59 8.73
N TYR A 108 2.06 -6.77 8.64
CA TYR A 108 0.65 -6.99 8.93
C TYR A 108 0.51 -7.99 10.07
N LEU A 109 -0.03 -7.56 11.19
CA LEU A 109 -0.37 -8.44 12.31
C LEU A 109 -1.86 -8.81 12.20
N GLY A 110 -2.12 -10.03 11.76
CA GLY A 110 -3.43 -10.65 11.82
C GLY A 110 -3.67 -11.32 13.17
N VAL A 111 -4.93 -11.36 13.58
CA VAL A 111 -5.41 -12.17 14.71
C VAL A 111 -6.55 -13.05 14.21
N ARG A 112 -6.62 -14.29 14.68
CA ARG A 112 -7.70 -15.20 14.33
C ARG A 112 -9.04 -14.67 14.89
N GLY A 113 -10.00 -14.46 13.98
CA GLY A 113 -11.24 -13.74 14.23
C GLY A 113 -11.24 -12.29 13.75
N GLY A 114 -10.06 -11.76 13.39
CA GLY A 114 -9.87 -10.37 12.93
C GLY A 114 -9.93 -9.35 14.07
N VAL A 115 -9.51 -8.12 13.78
CA VAL A 115 -9.70 -6.96 14.69
C VAL A 115 -11.14 -6.48 14.54
N ASP A 116 -11.94 -6.56 15.62
CA ASP A 116 -13.39 -6.32 15.57
C ASP A 116 -13.76 -4.91 16.09
N VAL A 117 -13.24 -3.90 15.42
CA VAL A 117 -13.66 -2.51 15.62
C VAL A 117 -14.89 -2.20 14.77
N PRO A 118 -15.75 -1.22 15.16
CA PRO A 118 -16.91 -0.84 14.35
C PRO A 118 -16.54 -0.43 12.94
N PRO A 119 -17.22 -0.94 11.91
CA PRO A 119 -16.99 -0.52 10.52
C PRO A 119 -17.58 0.87 10.25
N VAL A 120 -16.93 1.64 9.37
CA VAL A 120 -17.43 2.89 8.82
C VAL A 120 -17.61 2.72 7.31
N LEU A 121 -18.81 2.94 6.80
CA LEU A 121 -19.16 2.69 5.40
C LEU A 121 -18.75 1.28 4.92
N GLY A 122 -19.01 0.28 5.75
CA GLY A 122 -18.76 -1.14 5.45
C GLY A 122 -17.29 -1.60 5.58
N SER A 123 -16.36 -0.74 6.01
CA SER A 123 -14.95 -1.07 6.17
C SER A 123 -14.41 -0.66 7.55
N ARG A 124 -13.49 -1.47 8.07
CA ARG A 124 -12.70 -1.18 9.28
C ARG A 124 -11.36 -0.50 8.99
N SER A 125 -11.13 -0.08 7.75
CA SER A 125 -9.88 0.59 7.39
C SER A 125 -9.81 2.01 7.91
N THR A 126 -8.68 2.36 8.50
CA THR A 126 -8.29 3.74 8.78
C THR A 126 -7.84 4.40 7.48
N ASP A 127 -8.54 5.43 7.04
CA ASP A 127 -8.17 6.30 5.92
C ASP A 127 -7.54 7.57 6.48
N VAL A 128 -6.24 7.75 6.27
CA VAL A 128 -5.51 8.87 6.87
C VAL A 128 -5.74 10.19 6.12
N LEU A 129 -6.16 10.14 4.85
CA LEU A 129 -6.47 11.34 4.08
C LEU A 129 -7.87 11.89 4.42
N ALA A 130 -8.87 11.00 4.40
CA ALA A 130 -10.26 11.39 4.63
C ALA A 130 -10.65 11.46 6.12
N GLY A 131 -9.81 10.95 7.03
CA GLY A 131 -10.13 10.86 8.45
C GLY A 131 -11.31 9.92 8.73
N LEU A 132 -11.44 8.85 7.94
CA LEU A 132 -12.54 7.87 8.06
C LEU A 132 -12.04 6.56 8.65
N GLY A 133 -12.94 5.87 9.35
CA GLY A 133 -12.65 4.59 9.99
C GLY A 133 -12.17 4.76 11.43
N PRO A 134 -11.60 3.69 12.03
CA PRO A 134 -11.11 3.76 13.41
C PRO A 134 -9.87 4.64 13.48
N GLU A 135 -9.75 5.38 14.60
CA GLU A 135 -8.50 6.10 14.90
C GLU A 135 -7.31 5.13 15.00
N PRO A 136 -6.11 5.56 14.61
CA PRO A 136 -4.91 4.77 14.85
C PRO A 136 -4.78 4.40 16.33
N PRO A 137 -4.50 3.13 16.66
CA PRO A 137 -4.38 2.69 18.04
C PRO A 137 -3.28 3.46 18.77
N VAL A 138 -3.58 3.88 20.00
CA VAL A 138 -2.61 4.52 20.89
C VAL A 138 -2.09 3.53 21.93
N SER A 139 -0.99 3.86 22.60
CA SER A 139 -0.45 3.04 23.68
C SER A 139 -1.50 2.81 24.78
N GLY A 140 -1.70 1.55 25.16
CA GLY A 140 -2.71 1.13 26.13
C GLY A 140 -4.11 0.88 25.55
N ALA A 141 -4.34 1.14 24.27
CA ALA A 141 -5.61 0.83 23.61
C ALA A 141 -5.92 -0.69 23.69
N LEU A 142 -7.21 -0.99 23.86
CA LEU A 142 -7.73 -2.35 23.78
C LEU A 142 -8.37 -2.54 22.41
N LEU A 143 -7.91 -3.58 21.70
CA LEU A 143 -8.46 -3.96 20.41
C LEU A 143 -9.28 -5.24 20.58
N PRO A 144 -10.60 -5.19 20.38
CA PRO A 144 -11.42 -6.39 20.42
C PRO A 144 -11.07 -7.33 19.29
N VAL A 145 -11.12 -8.63 19.57
CA VAL A 145 -10.94 -9.70 18.60
C VAL A 145 -12.30 -10.32 18.33
N GLY A 146 -12.62 -10.49 17.07
CA GLY A 146 -13.87 -11.10 16.64
C GLY A 146 -13.93 -12.61 16.92
N PRO A 147 -15.08 -13.24 16.69
CA PRO A 147 -15.26 -14.68 16.90
C PRO A 147 -14.32 -15.45 15.96
N ALA A 148 -13.66 -16.47 16.53
CA ALA A 148 -12.80 -17.33 15.73
C ALA A 148 -13.62 -18.09 14.67
N PRO A 149 -13.14 -18.17 13.41
CA PRO A 149 -13.80 -18.97 12.39
C PRO A 149 -13.87 -20.45 12.78
N ALA A 150 -14.85 -21.18 12.26
CA ALA A 150 -14.98 -22.63 12.50
C ALA A 150 -13.82 -23.41 11.84
N ASP A 151 -13.40 -22.99 10.65
CA ASP A 151 -12.29 -23.60 9.94
C ASP A 151 -10.98 -23.35 10.68
N LEU A 152 -10.15 -24.38 10.78
CA LEU A 152 -8.83 -24.28 11.39
C LEU A 152 -7.76 -23.94 10.33
N PRO A 153 -6.68 -23.26 10.71
CA PRO A 153 -5.50 -23.15 9.85
C PRO A 153 -5.01 -24.55 9.44
N ASN A 154 -4.72 -24.72 8.17
CA ASN A 154 -4.27 -26.00 7.61
C ASN A 154 -2.75 -26.00 7.31
N VAL A 155 -2.05 -24.89 7.59
CA VAL A 155 -0.61 -24.74 7.50
C VAL A 155 -0.11 -23.87 8.65
N ASP A 156 1.05 -24.22 9.19
CA ASP A 156 1.67 -23.45 10.30
C ASP A 156 2.63 -22.38 9.79
N HIS A 157 3.09 -22.51 8.56
CA HIS A 157 4.04 -21.59 7.92
C HIS A 157 3.79 -21.52 6.41
N ALA A 158 3.89 -20.31 5.87
CA ALA A 158 3.82 -20.08 4.42
C ALA A 158 5.16 -19.48 3.94
N PRO A 159 5.93 -20.20 3.12
CA PRO A 159 7.10 -19.61 2.48
C PRO A 159 6.62 -18.49 1.54
N ALA A 160 7.08 -17.27 1.78
CA ALA A 160 6.82 -16.12 0.94
C ALA A 160 8.15 -15.46 0.57
N PRO A 161 8.29 -14.92 -0.65
CA PRO A 161 9.49 -14.18 -0.99
C PRO A 161 9.61 -12.95 -0.11
N PRO A 162 10.85 -12.55 0.26
CA PRO A 162 11.07 -11.31 0.99
C PRO A 162 10.50 -10.11 0.23
N VAL A 163 9.83 -9.20 0.95
CA VAL A 163 9.27 -7.98 0.37
C VAL A 163 10.21 -6.79 0.55
N GLY A 164 10.18 -5.88 -0.43
CA GLY A 164 11.00 -4.67 -0.44
C GLY A 164 12.47 -4.92 -0.76
N GLY A 165 13.05 -4.03 -1.53
CA GLY A 165 14.44 -4.04 -1.94
C GLY A 165 15.00 -2.62 -1.99
N SER A 166 16.26 -2.48 -2.38
CA SER A 166 16.87 -1.18 -2.67
C SER A 166 16.40 -0.61 -4.01
N GLU A 167 15.93 -1.48 -4.90
CA GLU A 167 15.36 -1.11 -6.20
C GLU A 167 14.16 -2.02 -6.52
N GLU A 168 13.09 -1.43 -7.08
CA GLU A 168 11.88 -2.12 -7.50
C GLU A 168 11.52 -1.71 -8.94
N VAL A 169 11.19 -2.69 -9.78
CA VAL A 169 10.69 -2.45 -11.14
C VAL A 169 9.18 -2.65 -11.15
N LEU A 170 8.43 -1.59 -11.46
CA LEU A 170 6.97 -1.59 -11.49
C LEU A 170 6.47 -1.48 -12.93
N ARG A 171 5.55 -2.34 -13.30
CA ARG A 171 4.89 -2.28 -14.62
C ARG A 171 3.86 -1.18 -14.64
N VAL A 172 3.83 -0.42 -15.72
CA VAL A 172 2.88 0.68 -15.92
C VAL A 172 2.17 0.57 -17.27
N VAL A 173 0.98 1.15 -17.32
CA VAL A 173 0.33 1.55 -18.57
C VAL A 173 0.41 3.07 -18.67
N LEU A 174 0.51 3.62 -19.89
CA LEU A 174 0.48 5.06 -20.07
C LEU A 174 -0.86 5.61 -19.59
N GLY A 175 -0.84 6.75 -18.95
CA GLY A 175 -2.01 7.37 -18.33
C GLY A 175 -2.90 8.10 -19.34
N PRO A 176 -4.09 8.55 -18.93
CA PRO A 176 -5.01 9.26 -19.80
C PRO A 176 -4.48 10.64 -20.20
N ARG A 177 -3.44 11.13 -19.54
CA ARG A 177 -2.83 12.47 -19.77
C ARG A 177 -1.35 12.39 -20.13
N GLU A 178 -0.88 11.28 -20.73
CA GLU A 178 0.50 11.20 -21.23
C GLU A 178 0.76 12.24 -22.33
N ASP A 179 -0.28 12.68 -23.06
CA ASP A 179 -0.21 13.73 -24.07
C ASP A 179 0.04 15.16 -23.50
N TRP A 180 0.02 15.31 -22.19
CA TRP A 180 0.44 16.54 -21.49
C TRP A 180 1.94 16.63 -21.30
N PHE A 181 2.68 15.58 -21.62
CA PHE A 181 4.14 15.50 -21.47
C PHE A 181 4.82 15.44 -22.82
N THR A 182 6.08 15.84 -22.86
CA THR A 182 6.91 15.64 -24.05
C THR A 182 7.21 14.16 -24.24
N ASP A 183 7.47 13.73 -25.48
CA ASP A 183 7.88 12.34 -25.75
C ASP A 183 9.20 12.00 -25.00
N GLU A 184 10.06 13.00 -24.78
CA GLU A 184 11.28 12.86 -23.97
C GLU A 184 10.94 12.60 -22.49
N ALA A 185 9.97 13.30 -21.92
CA ALA A 185 9.55 13.07 -20.53
C ALA A 185 9.01 11.65 -20.34
N VAL A 186 8.23 11.12 -21.28
CA VAL A 186 7.73 9.73 -21.22
C VAL A 186 8.91 8.75 -21.34
N ARG A 187 9.88 8.99 -22.24
CA ARG A 187 11.10 8.16 -22.31
C ARG A 187 11.90 8.22 -21.03
N THR A 188 12.06 9.41 -20.45
CA THR A 188 12.76 9.63 -19.18
C THR A 188 12.11 8.85 -18.03
N LEU A 189 10.77 8.87 -17.92
CA LEU A 189 10.05 8.07 -16.93
C LEU A 189 10.39 6.58 -17.04
N LEU A 190 10.44 6.05 -18.26
CA LEU A 190 10.63 4.61 -18.52
C LEU A 190 12.10 4.16 -18.47
N SER A 191 13.06 5.10 -18.55
CA SER A 191 14.50 4.78 -18.56
C SER A 191 15.24 5.14 -17.26
N SER A 192 14.66 5.98 -16.42
CA SER A 192 15.29 6.48 -15.21
C SER A 192 14.81 5.77 -13.95
N ALA A 193 15.58 5.91 -12.88
CA ALA A 193 15.18 5.51 -11.54
C ALA A 193 14.71 6.75 -10.75
N TYR A 194 13.69 6.55 -9.94
CA TYR A 194 13.12 7.56 -9.05
C TYR A 194 13.22 7.10 -7.60
N GLU A 195 13.75 7.93 -6.72
CA GLU A 195 13.93 7.60 -5.31
C GLU A 195 12.67 7.96 -4.50
N VAL A 196 12.20 7.06 -3.66
CA VAL A 196 11.13 7.32 -2.70
C VAL A 196 11.65 8.25 -1.61
N THR A 197 11.00 9.39 -1.42
CA THR A 197 11.41 10.39 -0.43
C THR A 197 10.82 10.14 0.97
N PRO A 198 11.39 10.70 2.04
CA PRO A 198 10.83 10.61 3.39
C PRO A 198 9.44 11.28 3.56
N ARG A 199 9.00 12.08 2.58
CA ARG A 199 7.66 12.72 2.56
C ARG A 199 6.57 11.79 2.03
N SER A 200 6.85 10.50 1.95
CA SER A 200 5.91 9.46 1.48
C SER A 200 5.09 8.91 2.64
N ASP A 201 3.83 8.61 2.37
CA ASP A 201 2.87 8.09 3.34
C ASP A 201 1.91 7.08 2.70
N ARG A 202 0.72 6.85 3.29
CA ARG A 202 -0.32 5.99 2.73
C ARG A 202 -1.07 6.61 1.55
N VAL A 203 -1.04 7.95 1.43
CA VAL A 203 -1.68 8.68 0.32
C VAL A 203 -0.87 8.52 -0.95
N GLY A 204 0.47 8.65 -0.86
CA GLY A 204 1.33 8.50 -2.01
C GLY A 204 2.82 8.51 -1.69
N ALA A 205 3.57 7.82 -2.54
CA ALA A 205 5.02 7.90 -2.55
C ALA A 205 5.46 9.11 -3.38
N ARG A 206 6.08 10.09 -2.74
CA ARG A 206 6.70 11.23 -3.42
C ARG A 206 8.06 10.82 -3.93
N LEU A 207 8.27 10.99 -5.23
CA LEU A 207 9.46 10.50 -5.92
C LEU A 207 10.38 11.66 -6.25
N SER A 208 11.68 11.46 -6.06
CA SER A 208 12.72 12.37 -6.48
C SER A 208 13.52 11.74 -7.62
N GLY A 209 13.77 12.51 -8.68
CA GLY A 209 14.46 12.04 -9.88
C GLY A 209 14.38 13.06 -11.02
N PRO A 210 14.64 12.64 -12.27
CA PRO A 210 14.54 13.54 -13.41
C PRO A 210 13.13 14.14 -13.54
N VAL A 211 13.10 15.45 -13.78
CA VAL A 211 11.87 16.21 -13.99
C VAL A 211 11.19 15.76 -15.29
N LEU A 212 9.88 15.59 -15.24
CA LEU A 212 9.05 15.27 -16.40
C LEU A 212 8.46 16.54 -16.99
N GLU A 213 9.04 16.97 -18.10
CA GLU A 213 8.65 18.21 -18.77
C GLU A 213 7.25 18.12 -19.38
N ARG A 214 6.42 19.13 -19.10
CA ARG A 214 5.08 19.25 -19.70
C ARG A 214 5.15 19.83 -21.10
N ALA A 215 4.44 19.22 -22.04
CA ALA A 215 4.22 19.74 -23.39
C ALA A 215 3.09 20.79 -23.45
N ARG A 216 2.25 20.85 -22.41
CA ARG A 216 1.12 21.77 -22.30
C ARG A 216 1.19 22.56 -21.01
N SER A 217 0.90 23.84 -21.08
CA SER A 217 0.69 24.74 -19.93
C SER A 217 -0.81 24.80 -19.60
N GLY A 218 -1.13 25.14 -18.35
CA GLY A 218 -2.49 25.33 -17.87
C GLY A 218 -2.88 24.35 -16.77
N GLU A 219 -4.13 24.47 -16.33
CA GLU A 219 -4.73 23.61 -15.31
C GLU A 219 -5.64 22.57 -15.95
N LEU A 220 -5.64 21.37 -15.39
CA LEU A 220 -6.62 20.35 -15.71
C LEU A 220 -7.85 20.51 -14.80
N PRO A 221 -9.06 20.35 -15.34
CA PRO A 221 -10.22 20.06 -14.49
C PRO A 221 -9.92 18.84 -13.61
N SER A 222 -10.52 18.80 -12.43
CA SER A 222 -10.37 17.62 -11.56
C SER A 222 -10.88 16.36 -12.25
N GLU A 223 -10.04 15.32 -12.25
CA GLU A 223 -10.32 14.01 -12.86
C GLU A 223 -10.28 12.90 -11.81
N GLY A 224 -10.96 11.78 -12.08
CA GLY A 224 -10.94 10.61 -11.21
C GLY A 224 -9.53 10.04 -11.09
N MET A 225 -9.11 9.73 -9.87
CA MET A 225 -7.83 9.12 -9.55
C MET A 225 -8.00 7.67 -9.13
N VAL A 226 -6.99 6.86 -9.39
CA VAL A 226 -6.92 5.46 -8.95
C VAL A 226 -5.60 5.21 -8.23
N ALA A 227 -5.56 4.20 -7.37
CA ALA A 227 -4.30 3.73 -6.82
C ALA A 227 -3.34 3.33 -7.95
N GLY A 228 -2.07 3.68 -7.84
CA GLY A 228 -1.08 3.47 -8.88
C GLY A 228 -0.91 4.64 -9.86
N SER A 229 -1.76 5.66 -9.83
CA SER A 229 -1.59 6.85 -10.67
C SER A 229 -0.26 7.55 -10.36
N LEU A 230 0.55 7.76 -11.39
CA LEU A 230 1.76 8.60 -11.36
C LEU A 230 1.35 10.02 -11.79
N GLN A 231 0.97 10.83 -10.80
CA GLN A 231 0.57 12.20 -11.00
C GLN A 231 1.79 13.13 -10.94
N VAL A 232 1.87 14.09 -11.87
CA VAL A 232 3.01 15.01 -11.95
C VAL A 232 2.56 16.44 -11.67
N PRO A 233 2.85 16.97 -10.47
CA PRO A 233 2.63 18.38 -10.11
C PRO A 233 3.48 19.33 -10.98
N PRO A 234 3.28 20.68 -10.91
CA PRO A 234 4.05 21.66 -11.68
C PRO A 234 5.57 21.56 -11.52
N GLY A 235 6.08 21.06 -10.38
CA GLY A 235 7.50 20.83 -10.14
C GLY A 235 8.11 19.71 -10.96
N GLY A 236 7.30 18.89 -11.66
CA GLY A 236 7.77 17.83 -12.55
C GLY A 236 8.22 16.54 -11.87
N GLU A 237 8.25 16.48 -10.54
CA GLU A 237 8.54 15.24 -9.80
C GLU A 237 7.26 14.43 -9.61
N PRO A 238 7.25 13.12 -9.96
CA PRO A 238 6.04 12.30 -9.87
C PRO A 238 5.64 11.99 -8.41
N VAL A 239 4.34 11.82 -8.20
CA VAL A 239 3.75 11.23 -6.99
C VAL A 239 3.03 9.95 -7.40
N LEU A 240 3.43 8.81 -6.84
CA LEU A 240 2.76 7.54 -7.02
C LEU A 240 1.67 7.39 -5.96
N PHE A 241 0.40 7.42 -6.36
CA PHE A 241 -0.71 7.27 -5.43
C PHE A 241 -0.83 5.85 -4.88
N LEU A 242 -1.05 5.75 -3.57
CA LEU A 242 -1.19 4.50 -2.82
C LEU A 242 -2.62 4.32 -2.30
N ALA A 243 -2.79 3.58 -1.20
CA ALA A 243 -4.11 3.13 -0.72
C ALA A 243 -5.07 4.27 -0.37
N ASP A 244 -4.58 5.33 0.29
CA ASP A 244 -5.41 6.45 0.76
C ASP A 244 -5.37 7.65 -0.21
N HIS A 245 -5.18 7.38 -1.52
CA HIS A 245 -5.15 8.43 -2.55
C HIS A 245 -6.46 9.22 -2.62
N PRO A 246 -6.44 10.49 -3.05
CA PRO A 246 -7.65 11.26 -3.26
C PRO A 246 -8.48 10.64 -4.40
N VAL A 247 -9.81 10.76 -4.31
CA VAL A 247 -10.74 10.26 -5.35
C VAL A 247 -10.62 11.07 -6.65
N THR A 248 -10.27 12.35 -6.55
CA THR A 248 -10.05 13.25 -7.71
C THR A 248 -8.76 14.04 -7.55
N GLY A 249 -8.19 14.47 -8.68
CA GLY A 249 -6.99 15.32 -8.71
C GLY A 249 -6.94 16.20 -9.95
N GLY A 250 -6.22 17.32 -9.88
CA GLY A 250 -6.13 18.31 -10.95
C GLY A 250 -4.77 18.37 -11.66
N TYR A 251 -3.89 17.41 -11.44
CA TYR A 251 -2.61 17.34 -12.17
C TYR A 251 -2.56 16.13 -13.11
N PRO A 252 -1.86 16.24 -14.25
CA PRO A 252 -1.85 15.18 -15.24
C PRO A 252 -1.22 13.88 -14.70
N VAL A 253 -1.87 12.76 -15.02
CA VAL A 253 -1.38 11.40 -14.75
C VAL A 253 -0.65 10.90 -15.99
N VAL A 254 0.68 10.72 -15.87
CA VAL A 254 1.54 10.29 -16.99
C VAL A 254 1.44 8.78 -17.23
N ALA A 255 1.30 8.00 -16.17
CA ALA A 255 1.19 6.54 -16.22
C ALA A 255 0.43 6.02 -15.00
N VAL A 256 0.01 4.76 -15.05
CA VAL A 256 -0.63 4.06 -13.92
C VAL A 256 0.08 2.74 -13.70
N VAL A 257 0.53 2.49 -12.48
CA VAL A 257 1.15 1.21 -12.06
C VAL A 257 0.10 0.10 -12.09
N CYS A 258 0.45 -1.04 -12.67
CA CYS A 258 -0.42 -2.23 -12.68
C CYS A 258 -0.77 -2.65 -11.25
N SER A 259 -2.03 -2.99 -11.01
CA SER A 259 -2.53 -3.34 -9.65
C SER A 259 -1.74 -4.47 -8.99
N ALA A 260 -1.25 -5.42 -9.77
CA ALA A 260 -0.41 -6.53 -9.27
C ALA A 260 0.96 -6.08 -8.75
N ASP A 261 1.42 -4.87 -9.06
CA ASP A 261 2.71 -4.33 -8.59
C ASP A 261 2.53 -3.31 -7.44
N LEU A 262 1.28 -2.93 -7.11
CA LEU A 262 0.99 -2.01 -6.00
C LEU A 262 1.48 -2.53 -4.64
N PRO A 263 1.37 -3.83 -4.31
CA PRO A 263 1.93 -4.37 -3.08
C PRO A 263 3.43 -4.09 -2.94
N ARG A 264 4.20 -4.22 -4.04
CA ARG A 264 5.64 -3.92 -4.06
C ARG A 264 5.92 -2.44 -3.88
N ALA A 265 5.15 -1.58 -4.55
CA ALA A 265 5.22 -0.14 -4.36
C ALA A 265 4.93 0.28 -2.90
N ALA A 266 3.94 -0.36 -2.27
CA ALA A 266 3.59 -0.14 -0.87
C ALA A 266 4.70 -0.57 0.11
N GLN A 267 5.61 -1.44 -0.29
CA GLN A 267 6.76 -1.86 0.52
C GLN A 267 8.02 -1.02 0.28
N ALA A 268 7.98 -0.10 -0.67
CA ALA A 268 9.09 0.80 -0.95
C ALA A 268 9.26 1.84 0.17
N ARG A 269 10.38 1.80 0.85
CA ARG A 269 10.74 2.73 1.92
C ARG A 269 11.53 3.93 1.38
N PRO A 270 11.65 5.04 2.11
CA PRO A 270 12.53 6.13 1.72
C PRO A 270 13.94 5.63 1.35
N GLY A 271 14.46 6.09 0.21
CA GLY A 271 15.72 5.64 -0.38
C GLY A 271 15.60 4.47 -1.37
N THR A 272 14.44 3.79 -1.43
CA THR A 272 14.20 2.77 -2.47
C THR A 272 14.09 3.44 -3.85
N ARG A 273 14.74 2.85 -4.85
CA ARG A 273 14.63 3.27 -6.24
C ARG A 273 13.49 2.54 -6.94
N LEU A 274 12.60 3.29 -7.57
CA LEU A 274 11.54 2.75 -8.42
C LEU A 274 11.90 2.97 -9.87
N ARG A 275 11.80 1.93 -10.69
CA ARG A 275 11.86 1.98 -12.16
C ARG A 275 10.52 1.58 -12.73
N PHE A 276 10.16 2.17 -13.84
CA PHE A 276 8.89 1.93 -14.50
C PHE A 276 9.13 1.29 -15.87
N THR A 277 8.36 0.23 -16.17
CA THR A 277 8.41 -0.46 -17.47
C THR A 277 7.01 -0.61 -18.03
N LEU A 278 6.86 -0.51 -19.34
CA LEU A 278 5.55 -0.74 -19.97
C LEU A 278 5.08 -2.18 -19.74
N SER A 279 3.82 -2.33 -19.37
CA SER A 279 3.20 -3.64 -19.28
C SER A 279 3.02 -4.24 -20.69
N ALA A 280 3.41 -5.49 -20.89
CA ALA A 280 3.20 -6.20 -22.15
C ALA A 280 1.71 -6.37 -22.53
N ALA A 281 0.80 -6.27 -21.54
CA ALA A 281 -0.64 -6.31 -21.79
C ALA A 281 -1.20 -4.97 -22.32
N ALA A 282 -0.46 -3.86 -22.20
CA ALA A 282 -0.75 -2.60 -22.87
C ALA A 282 -0.20 -2.76 -24.30
N GLY A 283 -1.05 -3.12 -25.26
CA GLY A 283 -0.65 -3.18 -26.67
C GLY A 283 0.18 -1.97 -27.08
N THR A 284 1.01 -2.12 -28.14
CA THR A 284 1.85 -1.06 -28.69
C THR A 284 1.08 0.27 -28.65
N PRO A 285 1.62 1.32 -27.99
CA PRO A 285 0.93 2.61 -27.96
C PRO A 285 0.60 3.02 -29.41
N PRO A 286 -0.58 3.57 -29.66
CA PRO A 286 -0.93 4.03 -31.01
C PRO A 286 0.18 4.98 -31.49
N VAL A 287 0.74 4.68 -32.66
CA VAL A 287 1.74 5.55 -33.32
C VAL A 287 1.10 6.91 -33.43
N ARG A 288 1.60 7.90 -32.69
CA ARG A 288 1.09 9.27 -32.79
C ARG A 288 1.30 9.75 -34.22
N PRO A 289 0.28 10.24 -34.92
CA PRO A 289 0.49 10.87 -36.22
C PRO A 289 1.45 12.04 -36.03
N THR A 290 2.48 12.10 -36.84
CA THR A 290 3.46 13.19 -36.83
C THR A 290 2.74 14.53 -37.02
N ARG A 291 3.26 15.58 -36.41
CA ARG A 291 2.63 16.93 -36.33
C ARG A 291 2.19 17.52 -37.69
N ASN A 292 2.72 16.95 -38.81
CA ASN A 292 2.41 17.38 -40.18
C ASN A 292 1.06 16.87 -40.73
N GLU A 293 0.42 15.87 -40.13
CA GLU A 293 -0.84 15.31 -40.65
C GLU A 293 -2.09 16.00 -40.07
N ARG A 294 -1.96 16.89 -39.08
CA ARG A 294 -3.08 17.61 -38.48
C ARG A 294 -3.40 18.97 -39.12
N GLN A 295 -2.59 19.46 -40.07
CA GLN A 295 -2.84 20.77 -40.72
C GLN A 295 -3.65 20.65 -42.00
N ASN A 296 -4.03 19.45 -42.44
CA ASN A 296 -4.79 19.22 -43.69
C ASN A 296 -6.16 18.58 -43.47
N ARG A 297 -6.83 18.86 -42.35
CA ARG A 297 -8.26 18.55 -42.20
C ARG A 297 -9.03 19.72 -41.60
#